data_deefafbc899a81576ca6234670587625
#
_entry.id   deefafbc899a81576ca6234670587625
#
_cell.length_a   1.000
_cell.length_b   1.000
_cell.length_c   1.000
_cell.angle_alpha   90.00
_cell.angle_beta   90.00
_cell.angle_gamma   90.00
#
_symmetry.space_group_name_H-M   'P 1'
#
loop_
_entity.id
_entity.type
_entity.pdbx_description
1 polymer ?
#
loop_
_entity_poly.entity_id
_entity_poly.type
_entity_poly.pdbx_seq_one_letter_code
_entity_poly.pdbx_strand_id
1 'polypeptide(L)'
;VALARAEMKLGLPVTEAQVKQLEENIDNIDYDMAAAREKEVRHDVMAHVYTYGQACPDAKGIIHLGATSCYVGDNTDVIIMRDALQVIRRKLINVIAQLSDFAMKYKDMPALAYTHLQPAQLTTVGKRATLWTNELLMDLKEIERRISDLQLLGSKGTTGTQASFMELFEGDTDKIKQLEKMIAEEMGFESCVPVSGQTYSRKVDSFVVNALAGIAQSCSKFSNDMRILQSFKEMEEPFEKSQIGSSAMAYKRNPMRSERITSLSRYLMVDVLNPAFTAGTQWFERTLDDSANKRISVAEAFLAADAILNIMINVTSGMVVYPKIVRKRVMAELPFMATENIMMDAVKKGGDRQALHEKIRQYSMEAGKKVKEEGLENDLCERILADPMFMITKEEMDAIMA
;
A
#
# COMPACT_ATOMS: atom_id res chain seq x y z
N VAL A 1 -21.72 16.20 19.60
CA VAL A 1 -21.11 16.98 20.69
C VAL A 1 -20.41 18.22 20.16
N ALA A 2 -19.42 18.08 19.26
CA ALA A 2 -18.65 19.20 18.71
C ALA A 2 -19.50 20.33 18.14
N LEU A 3 -20.55 20.00 17.37
CA LEU A 3 -21.49 20.97 16.83
C LEU A 3 -22.18 21.73 17.99
N ALA A 4 -22.80 21.04 18.95
CA ALA A 4 -23.51 21.64 20.07
C ALA A 4 -22.60 22.54 20.92
N ARG A 5 -21.36 22.11 21.14
CA ARG A 5 -20.35 22.90 21.88
C ARG A 5 -19.96 24.17 21.14
N ALA A 6 -19.80 24.09 19.82
CA ALA A 6 -19.49 25.25 18.99
C ALA A 6 -20.68 26.22 18.94
N GLU A 7 -21.89 25.71 18.77
CA GLU A 7 -23.12 26.48 18.80
C GLU A 7 -23.33 27.25 20.13
N MET A 8 -23.08 26.56 21.25
CA MET A 8 -23.11 27.18 22.60
C MET A 8 -22.11 28.35 22.69
N LYS A 9 -20.85 28.10 22.28
CA LYS A 9 -19.81 29.14 22.37
C LYS A 9 -20.05 30.33 21.47
N LEU A 10 -20.79 30.16 20.38
CA LEU A 10 -21.14 31.22 19.42
C LEU A 10 -22.46 31.91 19.76
N GLY A 11 -23.09 31.54 20.87
CA GLY A 11 -24.23 32.26 21.42
C GLY A 11 -25.60 31.75 20.99
N LEU A 12 -25.72 30.58 20.40
CA LEU A 12 -27.01 29.93 20.19
C LEU A 12 -27.58 29.40 21.53
N PRO A 13 -28.88 29.15 21.63
CA PRO A 13 -29.55 28.74 22.87
C PRO A 13 -29.26 27.28 23.24
N VAL A 14 -27.98 26.95 23.35
CA VAL A 14 -27.43 25.66 23.81
C VAL A 14 -26.77 25.90 25.14
N THR A 15 -27.12 25.13 26.18
CA THR A 15 -26.57 25.28 27.51
C THR A 15 -25.40 24.36 27.79
N GLU A 16 -24.53 24.75 28.72
CA GLU A 16 -23.42 23.92 29.16
C GLU A 16 -23.88 22.57 29.73
N ALA A 17 -25.01 22.55 30.46
CA ALA A 17 -25.59 21.33 30.99
C ALA A 17 -26.01 20.34 29.88
N GLN A 18 -26.58 20.85 28.78
CA GLN A 18 -26.93 20.04 27.61
C GLN A 18 -25.70 19.45 26.94
N VAL A 19 -24.66 20.25 26.71
CA VAL A 19 -23.39 19.77 26.13
C VAL A 19 -22.78 18.70 27.02
N LYS A 20 -22.74 18.92 28.34
CA LYS A 20 -22.22 17.93 29.29
C LYS A 20 -23.01 16.62 29.26
N GLN A 21 -24.33 16.68 29.20
CA GLN A 21 -25.17 15.48 29.09
C GLN A 21 -24.87 14.68 27.80
N LEU A 22 -24.64 15.38 26.67
CA LEU A 22 -24.21 14.72 25.44
C LEU A 22 -22.84 14.06 25.61
N GLU A 23 -21.88 14.74 26.20
CA GLU A 23 -20.52 14.21 26.43
C GLU A 23 -20.54 12.94 27.31
N GLU A 24 -21.32 12.92 28.38
CA GLU A 24 -21.44 11.80 29.29
C GLU A 24 -22.09 10.57 28.67
N ASN A 25 -22.79 10.72 27.55
CA ASN A 25 -23.53 9.65 26.88
C ASN A 25 -22.98 9.32 25.46
N ILE A 26 -21.76 9.73 25.11
CA ILE A 26 -21.17 9.46 23.78
C ILE A 26 -21.15 7.97 23.46
N ASP A 27 -20.79 7.13 24.45
CA ASP A 27 -20.67 5.69 24.29
C ASP A 27 -21.92 4.92 24.74
N ASN A 28 -22.94 5.63 25.22
CA ASN A 28 -24.20 5.01 25.68
C ASN A 28 -25.16 4.82 24.50
N ILE A 29 -24.86 3.86 23.63
CA ILE A 29 -25.59 3.58 22.41
C ILE A 29 -26.50 2.36 22.60
N ASP A 30 -27.82 2.58 22.55
CA ASP A 30 -28.81 1.50 22.50
C ASP A 30 -29.05 1.07 21.05
N TYR A 31 -28.31 0.05 20.61
CA TYR A 31 -28.39 -0.47 19.24
C TYR A 31 -29.73 -1.11 18.92
N ASP A 32 -30.39 -1.72 19.88
CA ASP A 32 -31.69 -2.36 19.67
C ASP A 32 -32.78 -1.29 19.47
N MET A 33 -32.76 -0.23 20.26
CA MET A 33 -33.64 0.91 20.08
C MET A 33 -33.40 1.60 18.74
N ALA A 34 -32.15 1.80 18.35
CA ALA A 34 -31.80 2.42 17.08
C ALA A 34 -32.30 1.56 15.90
N ALA A 35 -32.10 0.24 15.94
CA ALA A 35 -32.57 -0.67 14.90
C ALA A 35 -34.10 -0.73 14.82
N ALA A 36 -34.81 -0.73 15.96
CA ALA A 36 -36.25 -0.68 16.00
C ALA A 36 -36.79 0.62 15.41
N ARG A 37 -36.18 1.76 15.78
CA ARG A 37 -36.56 3.07 15.27
C ARG A 37 -36.28 3.20 13.77
N GLU A 38 -35.17 2.69 13.28
CA GLU A 38 -34.85 2.67 11.84
C GLU A 38 -35.88 1.89 11.03
N LYS A 39 -36.34 0.74 11.53
CA LYS A 39 -37.44 -0.02 10.88
C LYS A 39 -38.72 0.78 10.77
N GLU A 40 -39.01 1.63 11.74
CA GLU A 40 -40.18 2.45 11.78
C GLU A 40 -40.07 3.66 10.82
N VAL A 41 -38.98 4.46 10.93
CA VAL A 41 -38.83 5.73 10.20
C VAL A 41 -38.06 5.59 8.88
N ARG A 42 -37.43 4.43 8.62
CA ARG A 42 -36.64 4.16 7.40
C ARG A 42 -35.52 5.18 7.15
N HIS A 43 -34.89 5.66 8.22
CA HIS A 43 -33.81 6.60 8.17
C HIS A 43 -32.81 6.35 9.32
N ASP A 44 -31.61 5.92 8.99
CA ASP A 44 -30.55 5.51 9.91
C ASP A 44 -30.11 6.66 10.86
N VAL A 45 -29.68 7.78 10.31
CA VAL A 45 -29.21 8.92 11.12
C VAL A 45 -30.31 9.42 12.06
N MET A 46 -31.55 9.57 11.59
CA MET A 46 -32.64 10.03 12.44
C MET A 46 -33.02 8.99 13.52
N ALA A 47 -32.82 7.70 13.27
CA ALA A 47 -32.95 6.69 14.30
C ALA A 47 -31.91 6.86 15.42
N HIS A 48 -30.67 7.15 15.05
CA HIS A 48 -29.60 7.43 16.02
C HIS A 48 -29.79 8.76 16.75
N VAL A 49 -30.26 9.83 16.08
CA VAL A 49 -30.63 11.09 16.73
C VAL A 49 -31.72 10.88 17.78
N TYR A 50 -32.72 10.08 17.44
CA TYR A 50 -33.80 9.71 18.40
C TYR A 50 -33.21 8.94 19.59
N THR A 51 -32.43 7.91 19.35
CA THR A 51 -31.84 7.05 20.40
C THR A 51 -30.92 7.84 21.32
N TYR A 52 -30.09 8.72 20.77
CA TYR A 52 -29.23 9.63 21.55
C TYR A 52 -30.06 10.59 22.39
N GLY A 53 -31.14 11.11 21.84
CA GLY A 53 -32.09 11.97 22.57
C GLY A 53 -32.81 11.26 23.73
N GLN A 54 -33.00 9.93 23.66
CA GLN A 54 -33.52 9.16 24.79
C GLN A 54 -32.49 9.04 25.92
N ALA A 55 -31.20 8.89 25.60
CA ALA A 55 -30.12 8.91 26.57
C ALA A 55 -29.84 10.32 27.14
N CYS A 56 -30.19 11.36 26.37
CA CYS A 56 -29.92 12.76 26.74
C CYS A 56 -31.22 13.59 26.70
N PRO A 57 -32.17 13.40 27.64
CA PRO A 57 -33.50 14.02 27.59
C PRO A 57 -33.44 15.56 27.63
N ASP A 58 -32.54 16.18 28.35
CA ASP A 58 -32.41 17.64 28.44
C ASP A 58 -31.76 18.24 27.17
N ALA A 59 -30.93 17.49 26.50
CA ALA A 59 -30.25 17.90 25.27
C ALA A 59 -31.03 17.49 23.99
N LYS A 60 -32.09 16.71 24.11
CA LYS A 60 -32.85 16.14 23.00
C LYS A 60 -33.22 17.17 21.93
N GLY A 61 -33.57 18.36 22.34
CA GLY A 61 -34.05 19.44 21.43
C GLY A 61 -32.95 20.12 20.65
N ILE A 62 -31.68 19.94 21.01
CA ILE A 62 -30.54 20.59 20.33
C ILE A 62 -29.64 19.63 19.59
N ILE A 63 -29.92 18.33 19.63
CA ILE A 63 -29.19 17.36 18.84
C ILE A 63 -29.47 17.62 17.35
N HIS A 64 -28.41 17.69 16.54
CA HIS A 64 -28.49 17.84 15.09
C HIS A 64 -29.06 19.21 14.65
N LEU A 65 -28.94 20.25 15.48
CA LEU A 65 -29.46 21.59 15.19
C LEU A 65 -28.77 22.17 13.95
N GLY A 66 -29.55 22.64 12.98
CA GLY A 66 -29.07 23.21 11.72
C GLY A 66 -28.42 22.23 10.75
N ALA A 67 -28.09 20.99 11.19
CA ALA A 67 -27.38 20.00 10.41
C ALA A 67 -28.33 19.14 9.55
N THR A 68 -27.73 18.38 8.62
CA THR A 68 -28.38 17.33 7.86
C THR A 68 -27.71 15.99 8.15
N SER A 69 -28.31 14.88 7.69
CA SER A 69 -27.73 13.54 7.90
C SER A 69 -26.32 13.38 7.39
N CYS A 70 -25.92 14.07 6.33
CA CYS A 70 -24.56 14.04 5.80
C CYS A 70 -23.55 14.75 6.70
N TYR A 71 -23.97 15.65 7.60
CA TYR A 71 -23.09 16.15 8.65
C TYR A 71 -22.54 14.99 9.51
N VAL A 72 -23.41 14.07 9.90
CA VAL A 72 -23.01 12.89 10.68
C VAL A 72 -22.22 11.91 9.81
N GLY A 73 -22.83 11.42 8.71
CA GLY A 73 -22.26 10.37 7.89
C GLY A 73 -20.94 10.76 7.22
N ASP A 74 -20.89 11.90 6.55
CA ASP A 74 -19.72 12.29 5.77
C ASP A 74 -18.54 12.73 6.65
N ASN A 75 -18.77 13.51 7.71
CA ASN A 75 -17.71 13.86 8.63
C ASN A 75 -17.15 12.61 9.33
N THR A 76 -18.01 11.68 9.75
CA THR A 76 -17.60 10.40 10.34
C THR A 76 -16.76 9.57 9.37
N ASP A 77 -17.15 9.46 8.10
CA ASP A 77 -16.40 8.73 7.09
C ASP A 77 -15.00 9.31 6.88
N VAL A 78 -14.85 10.63 6.87
CA VAL A 78 -13.53 11.29 6.76
C VAL A 78 -12.66 11.00 7.99
N ILE A 79 -13.24 11.05 9.20
CA ILE A 79 -12.53 10.71 10.44
C ILE A 79 -12.06 9.26 10.39
N ILE A 80 -12.93 8.34 10.02
CA ILE A 80 -12.60 6.90 9.93
C ILE A 80 -11.53 6.65 8.86
N MET A 81 -11.63 7.28 7.68
CA MET A 81 -10.62 7.15 6.64
C MET A 81 -9.24 7.64 7.11
N ARG A 82 -9.18 8.81 7.80
CA ARG A 82 -7.94 9.30 8.39
C ARG A 82 -7.33 8.28 9.35
N ASP A 83 -8.12 7.79 10.29
CA ASP A 83 -7.66 6.88 11.33
C ASP A 83 -7.24 5.53 10.76
N ALA A 84 -7.98 5.03 9.76
CA ALA A 84 -7.61 3.81 9.03
C ALA A 84 -6.32 4.01 8.21
N LEU A 85 -6.14 5.15 7.55
CA LEU A 85 -4.89 5.49 6.85
C LEU A 85 -3.70 5.54 7.82
N GLN A 86 -3.88 6.00 9.06
CA GLN A 86 -2.83 5.96 10.08
C GLN A 86 -2.45 4.52 10.48
N VAL A 87 -3.42 3.60 10.52
CA VAL A 87 -3.14 2.17 10.73
C VAL A 87 -2.33 1.61 9.57
N ILE A 88 -2.75 1.86 8.34
CA ILE A 88 -2.04 1.44 7.11
C ILE A 88 -0.62 2.01 7.08
N ARG A 89 -0.46 3.30 7.38
CA ARG A 89 0.85 3.98 7.45
C ARG A 89 1.80 3.26 8.40
N ARG A 90 1.37 2.94 9.62
CA ARG A 90 2.21 2.23 10.61
C ARG A 90 2.67 0.86 10.09
N LYS A 91 1.77 0.08 9.48
CA LYS A 91 2.10 -1.23 8.92
C LYS A 91 3.06 -1.13 7.73
N LEU A 92 2.85 -0.15 6.87
CA LEU A 92 3.71 0.12 5.72
C LEU A 92 5.14 0.48 6.17
N ILE A 93 5.28 1.33 7.20
CA ILE A 93 6.58 1.66 7.81
C ILE A 93 7.28 0.41 8.35
N ASN A 94 6.54 -0.51 9.00
CA ASN A 94 7.11 -1.76 9.49
C ASN A 94 7.66 -2.64 8.35
N VAL A 95 6.94 -2.77 7.24
CA VAL A 95 7.42 -3.51 6.06
C VAL A 95 8.68 -2.86 5.49
N ILE A 96 8.68 -1.54 5.33
CA ILE A 96 9.83 -0.77 4.84
C ILE A 96 11.05 -0.97 5.74
N ALA A 97 10.88 -0.92 7.05
CA ALA A 97 11.97 -1.15 8.01
C ALA A 97 12.55 -2.55 7.87
N GLN A 98 11.72 -3.58 7.84
CA GLN A 98 12.16 -4.98 7.68
C GLN A 98 12.90 -5.21 6.35
N LEU A 99 12.41 -4.65 5.25
CA LEU A 99 13.08 -4.73 3.95
C LEU A 99 14.38 -3.94 3.92
N SER A 100 14.46 -2.83 4.61
CA SER A 100 15.70 -2.05 4.75
C SER A 100 16.77 -2.82 5.52
N ASP A 101 16.40 -3.45 6.63
CA ASP A 101 17.30 -4.32 7.40
C ASP A 101 17.76 -5.52 6.57
N PHE A 102 16.85 -6.13 5.82
CA PHE A 102 17.19 -7.22 4.90
C PHE A 102 18.15 -6.74 3.81
N ALA A 103 17.90 -5.60 3.21
CA ALA A 103 18.78 -5.02 2.19
C ALA A 103 20.18 -4.77 2.73
N MET A 104 20.30 -4.21 3.92
CA MET A 104 21.60 -3.98 4.58
C MET A 104 22.32 -5.28 4.92
N LYS A 105 21.60 -6.30 5.39
CA LYS A 105 22.15 -7.61 5.71
C LYS A 105 22.79 -8.30 4.51
N TYR A 106 22.19 -8.14 3.34
CA TYR A 106 22.62 -8.83 2.10
C TYR A 106 23.18 -7.89 1.03
N LYS A 107 23.63 -6.70 1.42
CA LYS A 107 24.14 -5.66 0.50
C LYS A 107 25.35 -6.13 -0.31
N ASP A 108 26.18 -7.01 0.26
CA ASP A 108 27.42 -7.47 -0.33
C ASP A 108 27.32 -8.90 -0.91
N MET A 109 26.11 -9.50 -0.94
CA MET A 109 25.89 -10.83 -1.48
C MET A 109 25.60 -10.78 -2.99
N PRO A 110 26.54 -11.19 -3.87
CA PRO A 110 26.32 -11.21 -5.31
C PRO A 110 25.18 -12.14 -5.71
N ALA A 111 24.40 -11.74 -6.67
CA ALA A 111 23.32 -12.51 -7.27
C ALA A 111 23.17 -12.16 -8.75
N LEU A 112 22.56 -13.04 -9.54
CA LEU A 112 22.22 -12.75 -10.92
C LEU A 112 21.11 -11.70 -10.98
N ALA A 113 21.31 -10.67 -11.77
CA ALA A 113 20.23 -9.79 -12.20
C ALA A 113 19.64 -10.30 -13.52
N TYR A 114 18.34 -10.07 -13.67
CA TYR A 114 17.59 -10.53 -14.83
C TYR A 114 16.94 -9.35 -15.55
N THR A 115 17.06 -9.34 -16.87
CA THR A 115 16.23 -8.54 -17.78
C THR A 115 15.50 -9.50 -18.71
N HIS A 116 14.21 -9.26 -18.99
CA HIS A 116 13.38 -10.21 -19.78
C HIS A 116 13.39 -11.64 -19.20
N LEU A 117 13.59 -11.78 -17.90
CA LEU A 117 13.80 -13.05 -17.19
C LEU A 117 15.01 -13.88 -17.67
N GLN A 118 15.95 -13.22 -18.36
CA GLN A 118 17.22 -13.80 -18.77
C GLN A 118 18.35 -13.20 -17.90
N PRO A 119 19.38 -14.02 -17.54
CA PRO A 119 20.56 -13.50 -16.85
C PRO A 119 21.19 -12.36 -17.66
N ALA A 120 21.48 -11.25 -16.99
CA ALA A 120 22.06 -10.07 -17.62
C ALA A 120 23.42 -9.70 -17.04
N GLN A 121 23.45 -9.22 -15.82
CA GLN A 121 24.67 -8.84 -15.08
C GLN A 121 24.53 -9.24 -13.61
N LEU A 122 25.58 -9.00 -12.83
CA LEU A 122 25.52 -9.17 -11.38
C LEU A 122 24.79 -8.00 -10.72
N THR A 123 24.10 -8.33 -9.67
CA THR A 123 23.57 -7.41 -8.65
C THR A 123 23.91 -7.97 -7.28
N THR A 124 23.31 -7.45 -6.23
CA THR A 124 23.32 -8.10 -4.92
C THR A 124 21.90 -8.41 -4.46
N VAL A 125 21.77 -9.38 -3.57
CA VAL A 125 20.47 -9.70 -2.95
C VAL A 125 19.91 -8.47 -2.23
N GLY A 126 20.77 -7.72 -1.53
CA GLY A 126 20.36 -6.46 -0.87
C GLY A 126 19.94 -5.37 -1.85
N LYS A 127 20.68 -5.20 -2.96
CA LYS A 127 20.28 -4.21 -4.00
C LYS A 127 18.91 -4.55 -4.60
N ARG A 128 18.59 -5.82 -4.82
CA ARG A 128 17.26 -6.24 -5.27
C ARG A 128 16.18 -5.82 -4.27
N ALA A 129 16.42 -6.01 -2.98
CA ALA A 129 15.47 -5.60 -1.94
C ALA A 129 15.23 -4.08 -1.91
N THR A 130 16.21 -3.26 -2.28
CA THR A 130 16.01 -1.81 -2.38
C THR A 130 15.02 -1.40 -3.47
N LEU A 131 14.81 -2.22 -4.51
CA LEU A 131 13.79 -1.96 -5.51
C LEU A 131 12.39 -2.04 -4.88
N TRP A 132 12.14 -3.10 -4.10
CA TRP A 132 10.87 -3.28 -3.39
C TRP A 132 10.65 -2.18 -2.34
N THR A 133 11.71 -1.86 -1.58
CA THR A 133 11.66 -0.81 -0.55
C THR A 133 11.34 0.56 -1.16
N ASN A 134 11.94 0.87 -2.30
CA ASN A 134 11.75 2.18 -2.97
C ASN A 134 10.30 2.37 -3.45
N GLU A 135 9.66 1.34 -4.00
CA GLU A 135 8.26 1.40 -4.40
C GLU A 135 7.34 1.66 -3.20
N LEU A 136 7.56 0.93 -2.09
CA LEU A 136 6.80 1.15 -0.85
C LEU A 136 7.06 2.53 -0.22
N LEU A 137 8.25 3.11 -0.38
CA LEU A 137 8.52 4.50 0.03
C LEU A 137 7.74 5.52 -0.81
N MET A 138 7.51 5.25 -2.09
CA MET A 138 6.63 6.07 -2.93
C MET A 138 5.18 5.99 -2.41
N ASP A 139 4.73 4.79 -2.06
CA ASP A 139 3.39 4.58 -1.50
C ASP A 139 3.25 5.28 -0.13
N LEU A 140 4.27 5.22 0.72
CA LEU A 140 4.25 5.90 2.02
C LEU A 140 4.06 7.41 1.87
N LYS A 141 4.75 8.03 0.93
CA LYS A 141 4.59 9.46 0.63
C LYS A 141 3.17 9.79 0.17
N GLU A 142 2.57 8.92 -0.65
CA GLU A 142 1.19 9.12 -1.10
C GLU A 142 0.18 8.92 0.04
N ILE A 143 0.37 7.94 0.92
CA ILE A 143 -0.48 7.75 2.11
C ILE A 143 -0.38 8.97 3.04
N GLU A 144 0.83 9.47 3.32
CA GLU A 144 1.03 10.66 4.16
C GLU A 144 0.39 11.89 3.54
N ARG A 145 0.51 12.05 2.23
CA ARG A 145 -0.18 13.11 1.49
C ARG A 145 -1.70 13.00 1.61
N ARG A 146 -2.26 11.78 1.45
CA ARG A 146 -3.73 11.60 1.61
C ARG A 146 -4.20 11.96 3.00
N ILE A 147 -3.45 11.59 4.04
CA ILE A 147 -3.77 11.95 5.43
C ILE A 147 -3.79 13.47 5.59
N SER A 148 -2.78 14.17 5.07
CA SER A 148 -2.70 15.63 5.17
C SER A 148 -3.74 16.39 4.35
N ASP A 149 -4.16 15.83 3.21
CA ASP A 149 -5.13 16.46 2.31
C ASP A 149 -6.60 16.28 2.78
N LEU A 150 -6.86 15.37 3.74
CA LEU A 150 -8.21 15.13 4.23
C LEU A 150 -8.75 16.34 4.99
N GLN A 151 -9.93 16.80 4.56
CA GLN A 151 -10.69 17.87 5.20
C GLN A 151 -12.09 17.36 5.58
N LEU A 152 -12.63 17.83 6.70
CA LEU A 152 -14.02 17.53 7.04
C LEU A 152 -14.98 18.16 6.02
N LEU A 153 -16.16 17.57 5.86
CA LEU A 153 -17.26 18.23 5.17
C LEU A 153 -17.61 19.54 5.89
N GLY A 154 -17.62 19.50 7.22
CA GLY A 154 -18.09 20.60 8.06
C GLY A 154 -19.60 20.66 8.14
N SER A 155 -20.11 21.84 8.43
CA SER A 155 -21.53 22.16 8.63
C SER A 155 -22.11 22.85 7.39
N LYS A 156 -22.27 22.11 6.28
CA LYS A 156 -22.65 22.67 4.97
C LYS A 156 -24.16 22.78 4.77
N GLY A 157 -24.96 22.01 5.49
CA GLY A 157 -26.41 21.98 5.33
C GLY A 157 -26.88 21.17 4.12
N THR A 158 -28.17 21.33 3.79
CA THR A 158 -28.85 20.47 2.82
C THR A 158 -28.29 20.54 1.40
N THR A 159 -27.79 21.68 0.97
CA THR A 159 -27.30 21.91 -0.40
C THR A 159 -25.91 22.52 -0.46
N GLY A 160 -25.22 22.57 0.67
CA GLY A 160 -23.88 23.17 0.75
C GLY A 160 -23.89 24.70 0.92
N THR A 161 -25.04 25.29 1.02
CA THR A 161 -25.22 26.77 1.12
C THR A 161 -25.18 27.27 2.55
N GLN A 162 -25.21 26.40 3.55
CA GLN A 162 -25.29 26.74 4.97
C GLN A 162 -26.56 27.55 5.37
N ALA A 163 -27.62 27.42 4.58
CA ALA A 163 -28.84 28.23 4.76
C ALA A 163 -29.44 28.10 6.17
N SER A 164 -29.49 26.89 6.75
CA SER A 164 -30.00 26.72 8.12
C SER A 164 -29.11 27.40 9.16
N PHE A 165 -27.80 27.41 8.99
CA PHE A 165 -26.89 28.14 9.88
C PHE A 165 -26.97 29.66 9.66
N MET A 166 -27.18 30.10 8.42
CA MET A 166 -27.46 31.53 8.15
C MET A 166 -28.69 32.01 8.89
N GLU A 167 -29.73 31.19 8.95
CA GLU A 167 -30.95 31.52 9.72
C GLU A 167 -30.67 31.52 11.23
N LEU A 168 -30.02 30.48 11.76
CA LEU A 168 -29.67 30.35 13.19
C LEU A 168 -28.79 31.50 13.70
N PHE A 169 -27.85 31.96 12.90
CA PHE A 169 -26.92 33.06 13.25
C PHE A 169 -27.37 34.42 12.68
N GLU A 170 -28.62 34.57 12.26
CA GLU A 170 -29.17 35.81 11.76
C GLU A 170 -28.33 36.53 10.69
N GLY A 171 -27.73 35.73 9.79
CA GLY A 171 -26.88 36.20 8.71
C GLY A 171 -25.40 36.46 9.05
N ASP A 172 -24.98 36.17 10.28
CA ASP A 172 -23.58 36.34 10.70
C ASP A 172 -22.68 35.27 10.11
N THR A 173 -22.12 35.56 8.94
CA THR A 173 -21.22 34.65 8.21
C THR A 173 -19.90 34.35 8.94
N ASP A 174 -19.44 35.27 9.79
CA ASP A 174 -18.19 35.09 10.52
C ASP A 174 -18.36 34.06 11.65
N LYS A 175 -19.52 34.05 12.31
CA LYS A 175 -19.88 32.99 13.26
C LYS A 175 -19.97 31.63 12.58
N ILE A 176 -20.52 31.54 11.38
CA ILE A 176 -20.59 30.27 10.63
C ILE A 176 -19.20 29.75 10.27
N LYS A 177 -18.27 30.61 9.84
CA LYS A 177 -16.88 30.24 9.62
C LYS A 177 -16.18 29.78 10.90
N GLN A 178 -16.44 30.47 12.01
CA GLN A 178 -15.91 30.07 13.33
C GLN A 178 -16.48 28.72 13.77
N LEU A 179 -17.77 28.45 13.53
CA LEU A 179 -18.39 27.14 13.79
C LEU A 179 -17.63 26.01 13.11
N GLU A 180 -17.40 26.13 11.80
CA GLU A 180 -16.67 25.12 11.03
C GLU A 180 -15.23 24.95 11.53
N LYS A 181 -14.55 26.05 11.81
CA LYS A 181 -13.18 26.02 12.36
C LYS A 181 -13.14 25.27 13.70
N MET A 182 -14.04 25.57 14.60
CA MET A 182 -14.11 24.93 15.92
C MET A 182 -14.40 23.43 15.82
N ILE A 183 -15.28 23.01 14.91
CA ILE A 183 -15.57 21.60 14.66
C ILE A 183 -14.33 20.90 14.09
N ALA A 184 -13.66 21.49 13.11
CA ALA A 184 -12.46 20.91 12.52
C ALA A 184 -11.35 20.73 13.57
N GLU A 185 -11.06 21.77 14.35
CA GLU A 185 -10.05 21.73 15.42
C GLU A 185 -10.36 20.64 16.46
N GLU A 186 -11.62 20.53 16.89
CA GLU A 186 -12.04 19.52 17.87
C GLU A 186 -11.88 18.09 17.34
N MET A 187 -12.11 17.88 16.04
CA MET A 187 -11.95 16.59 15.37
C MET A 187 -10.50 16.30 14.93
N GLY A 188 -9.58 17.24 15.16
CA GLY A 188 -8.17 17.10 14.82
C GLY A 188 -7.88 17.24 13.32
N PHE A 189 -8.63 18.09 12.63
CA PHE A 189 -8.42 18.49 11.24
C PHE A 189 -8.00 19.94 11.13
N GLU A 190 -7.25 20.26 10.10
CA GLU A 190 -6.81 21.62 9.83
C GLU A 190 -7.97 22.52 9.39
N SER A 191 -8.90 21.97 8.59
CA SER A 191 -10.01 22.74 8.02
C SER A 191 -11.17 21.86 7.54
N CYS A 192 -12.26 22.50 7.21
CA CYS A 192 -13.36 21.93 6.43
C CYS A 192 -13.17 22.26 4.94
N VAL A 193 -13.79 21.49 4.06
CA VAL A 193 -13.81 21.80 2.62
C VAL A 193 -14.45 23.17 2.37
N PRO A 194 -13.87 24.00 1.51
CA PRO A 194 -14.40 25.35 1.27
C PRO A 194 -15.68 25.34 0.44
N VAL A 195 -15.87 24.32 -0.38
CA VAL A 195 -17.04 24.19 -1.30
C VAL A 195 -17.51 22.75 -1.32
N SER A 196 -18.80 22.56 -1.19
CA SER A 196 -19.46 21.26 -1.33
C SER A 196 -20.94 21.42 -1.71
N GLY A 197 -21.57 20.32 -2.13
CA GLY A 197 -23.01 20.16 -2.04
C GLY A 197 -23.43 19.73 -0.64
N GLN A 198 -24.41 18.84 -0.55
CA GLN A 198 -24.78 18.21 0.73
C GLN A 198 -23.66 17.29 1.26
N THR A 199 -22.84 16.72 0.37
CA THR A 199 -21.76 15.79 0.67
C THR A 199 -20.41 16.39 0.29
N TYR A 200 -19.31 15.86 0.85
CA TYR A 200 -17.98 16.11 0.27
C TYR A 200 -17.88 15.45 -1.12
N SER A 201 -16.99 15.94 -1.95
CA SER A 201 -16.76 15.36 -3.28
C SER A 201 -16.34 13.89 -3.17
N ARG A 202 -17.06 12.98 -3.82
CA ARG A 202 -16.73 11.54 -3.85
C ARG A 202 -15.39 11.24 -4.54
N LYS A 203 -14.76 12.24 -5.15
CA LYS A 203 -13.35 12.14 -5.57
C LYS A 203 -12.40 11.88 -4.40
N VAL A 204 -12.74 12.31 -3.19
CA VAL A 204 -11.93 12.03 -1.98
C VAL A 204 -11.83 10.52 -1.76
N ASP A 205 -12.94 9.80 -1.82
CA ASP A 205 -12.96 8.33 -1.70
C ASP A 205 -12.11 7.68 -2.80
N SER A 206 -12.23 8.15 -4.04
CA SER A 206 -11.44 7.67 -5.17
C SER A 206 -9.94 7.89 -4.94
N PHE A 207 -9.52 9.05 -4.45
CA PHE A 207 -8.12 9.33 -4.15
C PHE A 207 -7.58 8.44 -3.03
N VAL A 208 -8.36 8.20 -1.99
CA VAL A 208 -7.97 7.31 -0.88
C VAL A 208 -7.81 5.87 -1.37
N VAL A 209 -8.79 5.33 -2.08
CA VAL A 209 -8.72 3.94 -2.59
C VAL A 209 -7.60 3.78 -3.61
N ASN A 210 -7.33 4.78 -4.45
CA ASN A 210 -6.18 4.76 -5.36
C ASN A 210 -4.84 4.70 -4.61
N ALA A 211 -4.69 5.42 -3.51
CA ALA A 211 -3.48 5.35 -2.68
C ALA A 211 -3.29 3.95 -2.08
N LEU A 212 -4.38 3.33 -1.60
CA LEU A 212 -4.34 1.94 -1.11
C LEU A 212 -3.98 0.96 -2.24
N ALA A 213 -4.50 1.16 -3.44
CA ALA A 213 -4.17 0.33 -4.60
C ALA A 213 -2.71 0.47 -5.04
N GLY A 214 -2.07 1.62 -4.81
CA GLY A 214 -0.62 1.80 -4.99
C GLY A 214 0.17 0.79 -4.14
N ILE A 215 -0.16 0.67 -2.86
CA ILE A 215 0.43 -0.33 -1.96
C ILE A 215 0.24 -1.75 -2.52
N ALA A 216 -0.96 -2.05 -3.02
CA ALA A 216 -1.25 -3.35 -3.61
C ALA A 216 -0.38 -3.65 -4.85
N GLN A 217 -0.10 -2.65 -5.69
CA GLN A 217 0.80 -2.78 -6.84
C GLN A 217 2.21 -3.15 -6.39
N SER A 218 2.78 -2.42 -5.44
CA SER A 218 4.12 -2.67 -4.89
C SER A 218 4.22 -4.05 -4.22
N CYS A 219 3.22 -4.42 -3.41
CA CYS A 219 3.18 -5.72 -2.74
C CYS A 219 3.01 -6.88 -3.73
N SER A 220 2.23 -6.70 -4.79
CA SER A 220 2.09 -7.67 -5.87
C SER A 220 3.41 -7.90 -6.62
N LYS A 221 4.12 -6.82 -6.93
CA LYS A 221 5.43 -6.87 -7.57
C LYS A 221 6.45 -7.63 -6.69
N PHE A 222 6.55 -7.28 -5.42
CA PHE A 222 7.37 -8.02 -4.45
C PHE A 222 7.02 -9.51 -4.43
N SER A 223 5.75 -9.85 -4.35
CA SER A 223 5.28 -11.23 -4.23
C SER A 223 5.54 -12.05 -5.48
N ASN A 224 5.44 -11.46 -6.66
CA ASN A 224 5.80 -12.12 -7.92
C ASN A 224 7.30 -12.41 -7.97
N ASP A 225 8.15 -11.47 -7.58
CA ASP A 225 9.60 -11.69 -7.50
C ASP A 225 9.93 -12.82 -6.50
N MET A 226 9.30 -12.83 -5.31
CA MET A 226 9.48 -13.89 -4.31
C MET A 226 9.09 -15.27 -4.85
N ARG A 227 7.99 -15.38 -5.58
CA ARG A 227 7.56 -16.66 -6.20
C ARG A 227 8.56 -17.14 -7.23
N ILE A 228 9.13 -16.26 -8.03
CA ILE A 228 10.20 -16.58 -9.00
C ILE A 228 11.48 -17.01 -8.27
N LEU A 229 11.91 -16.24 -7.26
CA LEU A 229 13.10 -16.56 -6.47
C LEU A 229 12.97 -17.89 -5.70
N GLN A 230 11.78 -18.22 -5.24
CA GLN A 230 11.49 -19.52 -4.62
C GLN A 230 11.52 -20.66 -5.65
N SER A 231 11.03 -20.45 -6.85
CA SER A 231 11.16 -21.39 -7.96
C SER A 231 12.64 -21.64 -8.32
N PHE A 232 13.47 -20.60 -8.24
CA PHE A 232 14.92 -20.70 -8.42
C PHE A 232 15.63 -21.33 -7.22
N LYS A 233 14.94 -21.55 -6.11
CA LYS A 233 15.49 -22.04 -4.82
C LYS A 233 16.53 -21.08 -4.20
N GLU A 234 16.55 -19.83 -4.64
CA GLU A 234 17.47 -18.82 -4.11
C GLU A 234 16.96 -18.23 -2.79
N MET A 235 15.64 -18.05 -2.67
CA MET A 235 14.98 -17.53 -1.49
C MET A 235 13.67 -18.26 -1.25
N GLU A 236 13.18 -18.20 -0.01
CA GLU A 236 11.85 -18.70 0.38
C GLU A 236 11.15 -17.72 1.33
N GLU A 237 9.84 -17.69 1.28
CA GLU A 237 9.04 -17.10 2.37
C GLU A 237 9.17 -17.95 3.64
N PRO A 238 8.88 -17.39 4.84
CA PRO A 238 8.97 -18.15 6.09
C PRO A 238 8.04 -19.37 6.07
N PHE A 239 8.57 -20.48 6.60
CA PHE A 239 7.85 -21.74 6.69
C PHE A 239 7.90 -22.24 8.13
N GLU A 240 6.73 -22.41 8.76
CA GLU A 240 6.64 -22.84 10.16
C GLU A 240 6.87 -24.33 10.31
N LYS A 241 7.40 -24.76 11.48
CA LYS A 241 7.77 -26.15 11.74
C LYS A 241 6.63 -27.14 11.53
N SER A 242 5.41 -26.73 11.86
CA SER A 242 4.19 -27.56 11.72
C SER A 242 3.41 -27.28 10.43
N GLN A 243 3.89 -26.40 9.58
CA GLN A 243 3.21 -26.02 8.34
C GLN A 243 3.27 -27.14 7.32
N ILE A 244 2.14 -27.47 6.71
CA ILE A 244 2.05 -28.38 5.57
C ILE A 244 2.03 -27.58 4.28
N GLY A 245 3.04 -27.75 3.45
CA GLY A 245 3.17 -27.03 2.17
C GLY A 245 2.39 -27.67 1.02
N SER A 246 2.11 -28.97 1.10
CA SER A 246 1.38 -29.73 0.08
C SER A 246 0.76 -30.99 0.72
N SER A 247 -0.48 -31.29 0.35
CA SER A 247 -1.18 -32.51 0.81
C SER A 247 -0.64 -33.80 0.19
N ALA A 248 -0.02 -33.71 -0.99
CA ALA A 248 0.48 -34.87 -1.73
C ALA A 248 1.99 -35.05 -1.65
N MET A 249 2.75 -33.97 -1.49
CA MET A 249 4.22 -33.97 -1.51
C MET A 249 4.74 -33.25 -0.26
N ALA A 250 5.01 -34.02 0.79
CA ALA A 250 5.29 -33.51 2.14
C ALA A 250 6.48 -32.52 2.23
N TYR A 251 7.48 -32.66 1.36
CA TYR A 251 8.64 -31.75 1.34
C TYR A 251 8.42 -30.46 0.54
N LYS A 252 7.32 -30.36 -0.23
CA LYS A 252 7.06 -29.25 -1.12
C LYS A 252 6.63 -28.01 -0.33
N ARG A 253 7.36 -26.92 -0.52
CA ARG A 253 7.09 -25.62 0.11
C ARG A 253 6.52 -24.66 -0.93
N ASN A 254 5.21 -24.46 -0.91
CA ASN A 254 4.57 -23.52 -1.82
C ASN A 254 4.63 -22.10 -1.24
N PRO A 255 4.84 -21.05 -2.07
CA PRO A 255 4.84 -19.66 -1.64
C PRO A 255 3.40 -19.13 -1.42
N MET A 256 2.64 -19.79 -0.54
CA MET A 256 1.21 -19.53 -0.36
C MET A 256 0.90 -18.13 0.15
N ARG A 257 1.78 -17.56 0.96
CA ARG A 257 1.62 -16.18 1.47
C ARG A 257 1.80 -15.18 0.35
N SER A 258 2.84 -15.33 -0.47
CA SER A 258 3.07 -14.49 -1.64
C SER A 258 1.95 -14.62 -2.69
N GLU A 259 1.41 -15.82 -2.89
CA GLU A 259 0.25 -16.04 -3.76
C GLU A 259 -1.00 -15.33 -3.24
N ARG A 260 -1.23 -15.35 -1.92
CA ARG A 260 -2.35 -14.65 -1.28
C ARG A 260 -2.22 -13.13 -1.39
N ILE A 261 -1.02 -12.58 -1.20
CA ILE A 261 -0.75 -11.15 -1.42
C ILE A 261 -1.11 -10.78 -2.86
N THR A 262 -0.64 -11.52 -3.85
CA THR A 262 -0.95 -11.25 -5.26
C THR A 262 -2.45 -11.31 -5.55
N SER A 263 -3.15 -12.27 -4.95
CA SER A 263 -4.60 -12.42 -5.11
C SER A 263 -5.39 -11.25 -4.54
N LEU A 264 -5.11 -10.87 -3.28
CA LEU A 264 -5.75 -9.72 -2.62
C LEU A 264 -5.40 -8.39 -3.32
N SER A 265 -4.17 -8.27 -3.81
CA SER A 265 -3.73 -7.09 -4.55
C SER A 265 -4.53 -6.88 -5.84
N ARG A 266 -4.83 -7.95 -6.57
CA ARG A 266 -5.70 -7.84 -7.78
C ARG A 266 -7.09 -7.33 -7.44
N TYR A 267 -7.67 -7.83 -6.34
CA TYR A 267 -8.96 -7.36 -5.86
C TYR A 267 -8.93 -5.85 -5.61
N LEU A 268 -7.98 -5.38 -4.81
CA LEU A 268 -7.85 -3.98 -4.45
C LEU A 268 -7.55 -3.08 -5.66
N MET A 269 -6.69 -3.53 -6.58
CA MET A 269 -6.40 -2.77 -7.80
C MET A 269 -7.61 -2.60 -8.73
N VAL A 270 -8.55 -3.53 -8.74
CA VAL A 270 -9.79 -3.43 -9.52
C VAL A 270 -10.84 -2.59 -8.79
N ASP A 271 -10.85 -2.64 -7.46
CA ASP A 271 -11.83 -1.91 -6.65
C ASP A 271 -11.76 -0.39 -6.83
N VAL A 272 -10.65 0.17 -7.31
CA VAL A 272 -10.52 1.62 -7.62
C VAL A 272 -11.58 2.14 -8.58
N LEU A 273 -12.15 1.27 -9.40
CA LEU A 273 -13.20 1.63 -10.36
C LEU A 273 -14.51 2.00 -9.65
N ASN A 274 -14.83 1.38 -8.53
CA ASN A 274 -16.05 1.66 -7.77
C ASN A 274 -16.13 3.14 -7.35
N PRO A 275 -15.21 3.68 -6.54
CA PRO A 275 -15.28 5.09 -6.17
C PRO A 275 -15.04 6.05 -7.34
N ALA A 276 -14.31 5.62 -8.39
CA ALA A 276 -14.12 6.44 -9.58
C ALA A 276 -15.44 6.64 -10.35
N PHE A 277 -16.20 5.57 -10.58
CA PHE A 277 -17.53 5.66 -11.21
C PHE A 277 -18.50 6.41 -10.32
N THR A 278 -18.52 6.14 -9.02
CA THR A 278 -19.36 6.86 -8.06
C THR A 278 -19.11 8.36 -8.13
N ALA A 279 -17.85 8.80 -8.15
CA ALA A 279 -17.50 10.22 -8.24
C ALA A 279 -17.98 10.84 -9.57
N GLY A 280 -17.88 10.09 -10.67
CA GLY A 280 -18.26 10.57 -12.02
C GLY A 280 -19.77 10.63 -12.28
N THR A 281 -20.58 9.94 -11.47
CA THR A 281 -22.04 9.84 -11.67
C THR A 281 -22.87 10.60 -10.64
N GLN A 282 -22.24 11.38 -9.75
CA GLN A 282 -22.97 12.24 -8.82
C GLN A 282 -23.71 13.37 -9.55
N TRP A 283 -24.94 13.67 -9.08
CA TRP A 283 -25.79 14.69 -9.68
C TRP A 283 -25.90 15.89 -8.76
N PHE A 284 -25.64 17.07 -9.30
CA PHE A 284 -25.80 18.36 -8.61
C PHE A 284 -25.26 18.31 -7.17
N GLU A 285 -26.12 18.67 -6.21
CA GLU A 285 -25.75 18.77 -4.79
C GLU A 285 -25.83 17.44 -4.04
N ARG A 286 -26.60 16.47 -4.55
CA ARG A 286 -26.78 15.15 -3.94
C ARG A 286 -27.44 14.13 -4.86
N THR A 287 -26.92 12.93 -4.89
CA THR A 287 -27.62 11.68 -5.25
C THR A 287 -27.28 10.61 -4.23
N LEU A 288 -28.09 9.59 -4.06
CA LEU A 288 -27.92 8.55 -3.02
C LEU A 288 -27.26 7.27 -3.55
N ASP A 289 -26.97 7.19 -4.84
CA ASP A 289 -26.38 6.00 -5.46
C ASP A 289 -24.95 5.69 -4.99
N ASP A 290 -24.29 6.65 -4.36
CA ASP A 290 -22.99 6.46 -3.71
C ASP A 290 -23.07 5.56 -2.47
N SER A 291 -24.17 5.66 -1.72
CA SER A 291 -24.28 5.19 -0.34
C SER A 291 -23.98 3.69 -0.16
N ALA A 292 -24.67 2.83 -0.90
CA ALA A 292 -24.45 1.38 -0.81
C ALA A 292 -23.08 0.97 -1.37
N ASN A 293 -22.68 1.52 -2.53
CA ASN A 293 -21.41 1.20 -3.16
C ASN A 293 -20.21 1.56 -2.27
N LYS A 294 -20.16 2.80 -1.73
CA LYS A 294 -19.03 3.23 -0.92
C LYS A 294 -18.88 2.45 0.40
N ARG A 295 -20.01 2.01 1.00
CA ARG A 295 -19.98 1.20 2.23
C ARG A 295 -19.35 -0.16 2.03
N ILE A 296 -19.34 -0.68 0.80
CA ILE A 296 -18.65 -1.91 0.42
C ILE A 296 -17.23 -1.57 -0.05
N SER A 297 -17.11 -0.80 -1.12
CA SER A 297 -15.84 -0.58 -1.81
C SER A 297 -14.77 0.08 -0.95
N VAL A 298 -15.09 1.16 -0.24
CA VAL A 298 -14.10 1.85 0.61
C VAL A 298 -13.70 0.99 1.81
N ALA A 299 -14.68 0.36 2.48
CA ALA A 299 -14.41 -0.50 3.63
C ALA A 299 -13.56 -1.71 3.23
N GLU A 300 -13.90 -2.40 2.16
CA GLU A 300 -13.15 -3.57 1.67
C GLU A 300 -11.76 -3.20 1.14
N ALA A 301 -11.59 -2.01 0.55
CA ALA A 301 -10.27 -1.51 0.15
C ALA A 301 -9.31 -1.42 1.35
N PHE A 302 -9.76 -0.86 2.48
CA PHE A 302 -8.97 -0.81 3.71
C PHE A 302 -8.70 -2.19 4.29
N LEU A 303 -9.71 -3.07 4.34
CA LEU A 303 -9.54 -4.44 4.84
C LEU A 303 -8.56 -5.24 3.98
N ALA A 304 -8.64 -5.10 2.65
CA ALA A 304 -7.71 -5.76 1.73
C ALA A 304 -6.27 -5.23 1.91
N ALA A 305 -6.09 -3.91 1.99
CA ALA A 305 -4.78 -3.30 2.22
C ALA A 305 -4.18 -3.74 3.56
N ASP A 306 -4.98 -3.77 4.62
CA ASP A 306 -4.58 -4.23 5.94
C ASP A 306 -4.15 -5.70 5.93
N ALA A 307 -4.92 -6.57 5.29
CA ALA A 307 -4.60 -7.99 5.15
C ALA A 307 -3.31 -8.19 4.35
N ILE A 308 -3.14 -7.48 3.23
CA ILE A 308 -1.91 -7.51 2.41
C ILE A 308 -0.70 -7.15 3.28
N LEU A 309 -0.76 -6.03 4.01
CA LEU A 309 0.36 -5.55 4.83
C LEU A 309 0.65 -6.48 6.01
N ASN A 310 -0.35 -7.11 6.62
CA ASN A 310 -0.15 -8.12 7.66
C ASN A 310 0.64 -9.33 7.12
N ILE A 311 0.29 -9.80 5.92
CA ILE A 311 1.01 -10.90 5.28
C ILE A 311 2.42 -10.44 4.88
N MET A 312 2.57 -9.24 4.35
CA MET A 312 3.88 -8.65 4.02
C MET A 312 4.79 -8.60 5.25
N ILE A 313 4.31 -8.11 6.39
CA ILE A 313 5.08 -8.09 7.65
C ILE A 313 5.56 -9.50 8.03
N ASN A 314 4.68 -10.48 7.91
CA ASN A 314 5.04 -11.88 8.20
C ASN A 314 6.11 -12.39 7.24
N VAL A 315 5.96 -12.18 5.94
CA VAL A 315 6.91 -12.65 4.92
C VAL A 315 8.25 -11.94 5.08
N THR A 316 8.27 -10.61 5.16
CA THR A 316 9.51 -9.83 5.18
C THR A 316 10.31 -10.00 6.47
N SER A 317 9.66 -10.33 7.58
CA SER A 317 10.33 -10.64 8.86
C SER A 317 11.08 -11.97 8.86
N GLY A 318 10.75 -12.89 7.96
CA GLY A 318 11.26 -14.26 7.99
C GLY A 318 11.76 -14.80 6.65
N MET A 319 12.02 -13.96 5.66
CA MET A 319 12.59 -14.39 4.37
C MET A 319 13.90 -15.15 4.55
N VAL A 320 14.00 -16.31 3.91
CA VAL A 320 15.18 -17.15 3.92
C VAL A 320 15.93 -17.01 2.60
N VAL A 321 17.25 -16.84 2.69
CA VAL A 321 18.16 -16.80 1.53
C VAL A 321 19.06 -18.03 1.58
N TYR A 322 19.30 -18.66 0.43
CA TYR A 322 20.19 -19.81 0.28
C TYR A 322 21.49 -19.41 -0.44
N PRO A 323 22.53 -18.93 0.25
CA PRO A 323 23.74 -18.37 -0.36
C PRO A 323 24.44 -19.32 -1.31
N LYS A 324 24.46 -20.61 -0.99
CA LYS A 324 25.12 -21.63 -1.85
C LYS A 324 24.38 -21.82 -3.17
N ILE A 325 23.05 -21.71 -3.19
CA ILE A 325 22.25 -21.78 -4.42
C ILE A 325 22.44 -20.53 -5.24
N VAL A 326 22.37 -19.34 -4.59
CA VAL A 326 22.64 -18.06 -5.25
C VAL A 326 24.01 -18.10 -5.93
N ARG A 327 25.07 -18.52 -5.20
CA ARG A 327 26.42 -18.66 -5.76
C ARG A 327 26.47 -19.65 -6.91
N LYS A 328 25.85 -20.84 -6.77
CA LYS A 328 25.83 -21.85 -7.85
C LYS A 328 25.25 -21.29 -9.14
N ARG A 329 24.16 -20.51 -9.04
CA ARG A 329 23.52 -19.89 -10.21
C ARG A 329 24.39 -18.79 -10.81
N VAL A 330 25.01 -17.96 -9.98
CA VAL A 330 25.98 -16.94 -10.43
C VAL A 330 27.13 -17.60 -11.20
N MET A 331 27.75 -18.63 -10.64
CA MET A 331 28.90 -19.30 -11.25
C MET A 331 28.58 -20.00 -12.58
N ALA A 332 27.33 -20.42 -12.79
CA ALA A 332 26.90 -21.00 -14.06
C ALA A 332 26.89 -19.98 -15.23
N GLU A 333 26.64 -18.72 -14.92
CA GLU A 333 26.49 -17.64 -15.92
C GLU A 333 27.70 -16.69 -15.96
N LEU A 334 28.47 -16.63 -14.88
CA LEU A 334 29.57 -15.68 -14.71
C LEU A 334 30.62 -15.78 -15.83
N PRO A 335 30.99 -16.96 -16.37
CA PRO A 335 31.92 -17.03 -17.49
C PRO A 335 31.50 -16.19 -18.71
N PHE A 336 30.21 -16.18 -19.02
CA PHE A 336 29.68 -15.36 -20.12
C PHE A 336 29.72 -13.86 -19.81
N MET A 337 29.50 -13.48 -18.55
CA MET A 337 29.50 -12.08 -18.11
C MET A 337 30.93 -11.53 -17.99
N ALA A 338 31.89 -12.35 -17.62
CA ALA A 338 33.30 -11.98 -17.43
C ALA A 338 34.09 -11.82 -18.74
N THR A 339 33.49 -12.13 -19.88
CA THR A 339 34.17 -12.12 -21.19
C THR A 339 34.80 -10.77 -21.53
N GLU A 340 34.16 -9.66 -21.16
CA GLU A 340 34.75 -8.34 -21.37
C GLU A 340 35.99 -8.10 -20.50
N ASN A 341 35.96 -8.49 -19.23
CA ASN A 341 37.10 -8.37 -18.33
C ASN A 341 38.27 -9.25 -18.79
N ILE A 342 37.98 -10.48 -19.21
CA ILE A 342 38.96 -11.40 -19.78
C ILE A 342 39.62 -10.81 -21.03
N MET A 343 38.81 -10.28 -21.94
CA MET A 343 39.29 -9.65 -23.16
C MET A 343 40.17 -8.42 -22.86
N MET A 344 39.75 -7.56 -21.94
CA MET A 344 40.52 -6.36 -21.57
C MET A 344 41.84 -6.70 -20.91
N ASP A 345 41.91 -7.76 -20.14
CA ASP A 345 43.14 -8.21 -19.51
C ASP A 345 44.14 -8.75 -20.56
N ALA A 346 43.65 -9.53 -21.53
CA ALA A 346 44.46 -10.00 -22.65
C ALA A 346 44.93 -8.84 -23.54
N VAL A 347 44.10 -7.82 -23.77
CA VAL A 347 44.50 -6.60 -24.53
C VAL A 347 45.64 -5.85 -23.82
N LYS A 348 45.57 -5.69 -22.48
CA LYS A 348 46.62 -5.05 -21.71
C LYS A 348 48.00 -5.76 -21.87
N LYS A 349 47.98 -7.04 -22.16
CA LYS A 349 49.19 -7.86 -22.42
C LYS A 349 49.64 -7.82 -23.89
N GLY A 350 48.99 -7.01 -24.72
CA GLY A 350 49.35 -6.82 -26.13
C GLY A 350 48.50 -7.63 -27.12
N GLY A 351 47.45 -8.25 -26.70
CA GLY A 351 46.53 -8.99 -27.57
C GLY A 351 45.73 -8.07 -28.49
N ASP A 352 45.40 -8.57 -29.69
CA ASP A 352 44.53 -7.86 -30.65
C ASP A 352 43.05 -7.97 -30.19
N ARG A 353 42.45 -6.83 -29.84
CA ARG A 353 41.09 -6.74 -29.34
C ARG A 353 40.06 -7.38 -30.28
N GLN A 354 40.21 -7.19 -31.60
CA GLN A 354 39.26 -7.71 -32.60
C GLN A 354 39.35 -9.22 -32.70
N ALA A 355 40.57 -9.77 -32.76
CA ALA A 355 40.79 -11.19 -32.82
C ALA A 355 40.36 -11.89 -31.51
N LEU A 356 40.65 -11.30 -30.36
CA LEU A 356 40.18 -11.79 -29.06
C LEU A 356 38.67 -11.81 -28.95
N HIS A 357 38.00 -10.74 -29.37
CA HIS A 357 36.53 -10.65 -29.38
C HIS A 357 35.90 -11.77 -30.24
N GLU A 358 36.42 -11.99 -31.44
CA GLU A 358 35.90 -13.05 -32.32
C GLU A 358 36.11 -14.43 -31.73
N LYS A 359 37.25 -14.69 -31.10
CA LYS A 359 37.50 -15.94 -30.39
C LYS A 359 36.56 -16.14 -29.19
N ILE A 360 36.35 -15.13 -28.38
CA ILE A 360 35.39 -15.16 -27.27
C ILE A 360 34.00 -15.47 -27.81
N ARG A 361 33.59 -14.84 -28.92
CA ARG A 361 32.29 -15.10 -29.55
C ARG A 361 32.14 -16.58 -29.95
N GLN A 362 33.15 -17.16 -30.61
CA GLN A 362 33.17 -18.56 -31.02
C GLN A 362 33.08 -19.49 -29.81
N TYR A 363 33.93 -19.29 -28.82
CA TYR A 363 33.97 -20.13 -27.60
C TYR A 363 32.69 -19.98 -26.77
N SER A 364 32.10 -18.79 -26.71
CA SER A 364 30.82 -18.56 -26.03
C SER A 364 29.67 -19.31 -26.72
N MET A 365 29.66 -19.36 -28.06
CA MET A 365 28.66 -20.14 -28.80
C MET A 365 28.82 -21.65 -28.57
N GLU A 366 30.05 -22.14 -28.58
CA GLU A 366 30.34 -23.56 -28.33
C GLU A 366 30.03 -23.97 -26.89
N ALA A 367 30.42 -23.16 -25.91
CA ALA A 367 30.07 -23.37 -24.49
C ALA A 367 28.55 -23.31 -24.28
N GLY A 368 27.89 -22.34 -24.90
CA GLY A 368 26.44 -22.20 -24.85
C GLY A 368 25.70 -23.39 -25.44
N LYS A 369 26.22 -23.96 -26.56
CA LYS A 369 25.68 -25.19 -27.16
C LYS A 369 25.85 -26.37 -26.21
N LYS A 370 27.03 -26.54 -25.62
CA LYS A 370 27.31 -27.59 -24.65
C LYS A 370 26.36 -27.55 -23.45
N VAL A 371 26.12 -26.35 -22.91
CA VAL A 371 25.19 -26.17 -21.79
C VAL A 371 23.74 -26.49 -22.20
N LYS A 372 23.29 -25.99 -23.37
CA LYS A 372 21.87 -26.08 -23.75
C LYS A 372 21.50 -27.41 -24.42
N GLU A 373 22.37 -27.95 -25.27
CA GLU A 373 22.06 -29.17 -26.04
C GLU A 373 22.54 -30.43 -25.30
N GLU A 374 23.66 -30.37 -24.58
CA GLU A 374 24.25 -31.51 -23.92
C GLU A 374 23.98 -31.59 -22.42
N GLY A 375 23.47 -30.46 -21.83
CA GLY A 375 23.17 -30.37 -20.39
C GLY A 375 24.41 -30.41 -19.49
N LEU A 376 25.58 -30.06 -20.04
CA LEU A 376 26.85 -30.06 -19.33
C LEU A 376 27.18 -28.68 -18.74
N GLU A 377 28.21 -28.64 -17.91
CA GLU A 377 28.65 -27.37 -17.31
C GLU A 377 29.30 -26.45 -18.34
N ASN A 378 29.29 -25.16 -18.05
CA ASN A 378 29.90 -24.11 -18.87
C ASN A 378 31.42 -24.22 -18.81
N ASP A 379 32.06 -24.51 -19.93
CA ASP A 379 33.50 -24.67 -20.07
C ASP A 379 34.22 -23.50 -20.79
N LEU A 380 33.59 -22.32 -20.82
CA LEU A 380 34.14 -21.15 -21.51
C LEU A 380 35.50 -20.73 -20.96
N CYS A 381 35.67 -20.74 -19.63
CA CYS A 381 36.93 -20.38 -19.00
C CYS A 381 38.05 -21.36 -19.35
N GLU A 382 37.79 -22.68 -19.37
CA GLU A 382 38.72 -23.72 -19.75
C GLU A 382 39.16 -23.60 -21.21
N ARG A 383 38.22 -23.27 -22.12
CA ARG A 383 38.52 -23.01 -23.53
C ARG A 383 39.45 -21.80 -23.71
N ILE A 384 39.19 -20.72 -22.99
CA ILE A 384 40.02 -19.52 -23.05
C ILE A 384 41.41 -19.79 -22.44
N LEU A 385 41.49 -20.48 -21.32
CA LEU A 385 42.78 -20.87 -20.72
C LEU A 385 43.64 -21.75 -21.61
N ALA A 386 43.00 -22.59 -22.43
CA ALA A 386 43.72 -23.49 -23.35
C ALA A 386 44.22 -22.74 -24.61
N ASP A 387 43.77 -21.53 -24.89
CA ASP A 387 44.20 -20.77 -26.07
C ASP A 387 45.27 -19.74 -25.72
N PRO A 388 46.51 -19.92 -26.23
CA PRO A 388 47.64 -19.03 -25.95
C PRO A 388 47.42 -17.58 -26.38
N MET A 389 46.46 -17.33 -27.26
CA MET A 389 46.12 -15.98 -27.73
C MET A 389 45.70 -15.05 -26.57
N PHE A 390 45.09 -15.58 -25.51
CA PHE A 390 44.63 -14.81 -24.40
C PHE A 390 45.71 -14.44 -23.39
N MET A 391 46.82 -15.17 -23.35
CA MET A 391 47.95 -14.94 -22.42
C MET A 391 47.50 -14.79 -20.95
N ILE A 392 46.45 -15.51 -20.57
CA ILE A 392 45.86 -15.47 -19.22
C ILE A 392 46.26 -16.74 -18.49
N THR A 393 46.77 -16.58 -17.27
CA THR A 393 47.07 -17.71 -16.38
C THR A 393 45.82 -18.16 -15.62
N LYS A 394 45.88 -19.34 -15.03
CA LYS A 394 44.78 -19.84 -14.20
C LYS A 394 44.51 -18.92 -13.00
N GLU A 395 45.55 -18.43 -12.35
CA GLU A 395 45.49 -17.52 -11.20
C GLU A 395 44.80 -16.19 -11.57
N GLU A 396 45.11 -15.68 -12.76
CA GLU A 396 44.46 -14.45 -13.26
C GLU A 396 42.98 -14.69 -13.61
N MET A 397 42.68 -15.85 -14.21
CA MET A 397 41.29 -16.23 -14.48
C MET A 397 40.51 -16.39 -13.17
N ASP A 398 41.06 -17.06 -12.20
CA ASP A 398 40.46 -17.25 -10.88
C ASP A 398 40.21 -15.91 -10.18
N ALA A 399 41.11 -14.93 -10.34
CA ALA A 399 40.94 -13.56 -9.83
C ALA A 399 39.83 -12.77 -10.54
N ILE A 400 39.66 -12.97 -11.85
CA ILE A 400 38.55 -12.35 -12.63
C ILE A 400 37.21 -12.96 -12.20
N MET A 401 37.20 -14.24 -11.85
CA MET A 401 36.00 -14.98 -11.48
C MET A 401 35.66 -14.91 -9.99
N ALA A 402 36.50 -14.30 -9.17
CA ALA A 402 36.29 -14.16 -7.73
C ALA A 402 35.34 -13.03 -7.38
#